data_025bc8c4120f760c51d88c2f0f663bfb
#
_entry.id   025bc8c4120f760c51d88c2f0f663bfb
#
_cell.length_a   1.000
_cell.length_b   1.000
_cell.length_c   1.000
_cell.angle_alpha   90.00
_cell.angle_beta   90.00
_cell.angle_gamma   90.00
#
_symmetry.space_group_name_H-M   'P 1'
#
loop_
_entity.id
_entity.type
_entity.pdbx_description
1 polymer ?
#
loop_
_entity_poly.entity_id
_entity_poly.type
_entity_poly.pdbx_seq_one_letter_code
_entity_poly.pdbx_strand_id
1 'polypeptide(L)'
;MKKLFLLASLLMAFGISADAGDITSPNGQIKVNFTLDGTVPTYSVTYQGKTIIKPSRLGYQLAKGGKDLLSDFSVINEKTSTFDETWTPVWGENKSIRNHYNDMLVELKQNSTDSYMNVRFRVYDDGVGLRYEFPQKGSLNYFTIKEERTEFAMTGDHTAWWIPGDYDTQEYEYTKTRLSGIRPALHAAVSS
;
A
#
# COMPACT_ATOMS: atom_id res chain seq x y z
N MET A 1 -17.69 -8.16 62.53
CA MET A 1 -18.24 -8.02 61.17
C MET A 1 -17.13 -7.42 60.29
N LYS A 2 -16.43 -8.27 59.55
CA LYS A 2 -15.33 -7.83 58.64
C LYS A 2 -15.91 -7.64 57.25
N LYS A 3 -15.90 -6.39 56.74
CA LYS A 3 -16.35 -6.09 55.38
C LYS A 3 -15.16 -6.39 54.43
N LEU A 4 -15.35 -7.39 53.58
CA LEU A 4 -14.43 -7.77 52.51
C LEU A 4 -14.70 -6.86 51.30
N PHE A 5 -13.76 -5.96 50.95
CA PHE A 5 -13.82 -5.18 49.73
C PHE A 5 -13.21 -6.01 48.60
N LEU A 6 -14.07 -6.43 47.65
CA LEU A 6 -13.66 -7.10 46.43
C LEU A 6 -13.24 -6.01 45.42
N LEU A 7 -11.92 -5.88 45.19
CA LEU A 7 -11.42 -4.97 44.18
C LEU A 7 -11.43 -5.71 42.82
N ALA A 8 -12.45 -5.42 42.00
CA ALA A 8 -12.48 -5.93 40.63
C ALA A 8 -11.52 -5.11 39.76
N SER A 9 -10.35 -5.67 39.44
CA SER A 9 -9.42 -5.09 38.47
C SER A 9 -9.94 -5.33 37.06
N LEU A 10 -10.45 -4.26 36.42
CA LEU A 10 -10.83 -4.23 35.03
C LEU A 10 -9.54 -4.22 34.20
N LEU A 11 -9.11 -5.39 33.68
CA LEU A 11 -8.04 -5.48 32.69
C LEU A 11 -8.57 -4.92 31.37
N MET A 12 -8.26 -3.66 31.07
CA MET A 12 -8.37 -3.15 29.71
C MET A 12 -7.26 -3.81 28.86
N ALA A 13 -7.63 -4.74 28.01
CA ALA A 13 -6.76 -5.23 26.96
C ALA A 13 -6.58 -4.09 25.95
N PHE A 14 -5.51 -3.32 26.10
CA PHE A 14 -5.01 -2.48 25.01
C PHE A 14 -4.51 -3.44 23.93
N GLY A 15 -5.25 -3.51 22.82
CA GLY A 15 -4.76 -4.12 21.61
C GLY A 15 -3.49 -3.38 21.20
N ILE A 16 -2.34 -4.03 21.32
CA ILE A 16 -1.08 -3.54 20.76
C ILE A 16 -1.25 -3.70 19.25
N SER A 17 -1.63 -2.63 18.55
CA SER A 17 -1.38 -2.51 17.12
C SER A 17 0.13 -2.56 16.99
N ALA A 18 0.67 -3.57 16.33
CA ALA A 18 2.05 -3.58 15.93
C ALA A 18 2.19 -2.51 14.84
N ASP A 19 2.52 -1.28 15.24
CA ASP A 19 2.90 -0.23 14.30
C ASP A 19 4.16 -0.72 13.58
N ALA A 20 4.02 -1.07 12.33
CA ALA A 20 5.14 -1.20 11.44
C ALA A 20 5.30 0.18 10.81
N GLY A 21 6.32 0.81 11.09
CA GLY A 21 6.95 2.07 10.73
C GLY A 21 6.26 3.13 9.91
N ASP A 22 6.77 4.31 10.18
CA ASP A 22 6.51 5.52 9.40
C ASP A 22 7.74 5.84 8.53
N ILE A 23 7.50 6.34 7.33
CA ILE A 23 8.56 6.88 6.50
C ILE A 23 8.14 8.24 5.93
N THR A 24 9.08 9.19 5.89
CA THR A 24 8.86 10.53 5.34
C THR A 24 9.66 10.75 4.07
N SER A 25 9.24 11.69 3.24
CA SER A 25 10.08 12.23 2.16
C SER A 25 11.34 12.89 2.72
N PRO A 26 12.40 13.08 1.91
CA PRO A 26 13.62 13.76 2.33
C PRO A 26 13.36 15.16 2.93
N ASN A 27 12.40 15.92 2.37
CA ASN A 27 11.99 17.22 2.89
C ASN A 27 10.98 17.15 4.06
N GLY A 28 10.56 15.94 4.48
CA GLY A 28 9.65 15.71 5.59
C GLY A 28 8.18 16.07 5.35
N GLN A 29 7.80 16.48 4.13
CA GLN A 29 6.43 16.96 3.86
C GLN A 29 5.44 15.82 3.58
N ILE A 30 5.88 14.74 2.93
CA ILE A 30 5.07 13.54 2.69
C ILE A 30 5.43 12.51 3.75
N LYS A 31 4.40 11.90 4.34
CA LYS A 31 4.56 10.81 5.29
C LYS A 31 3.69 9.64 4.88
N VAL A 32 4.27 8.46 4.84
CA VAL A 32 3.58 7.19 4.70
C VAL A 32 3.62 6.49 6.05
N ASN A 33 2.48 6.04 6.51
CA ASN A 33 2.36 5.16 7.67
C ASN A 33 1.91 3.78 7.16
N PHE A 34 2.59 2.73 7.58
CA PHE A 34 2.20 1.34 7.36
C PHE A 34 1.84 0.69 8.69
N THR A 35 0.72 -0.02 8.73
CA THR A 35 0.24 -0.75 9.91
C THR A 35 -0.36 -2.08 9.52
N LEU A 36 -0.53 -2.98 10.49
CA LEU A 36 -1.45 -4.09 10.40
C LEU A 36 -2.74 -3.73 11.13
N ASP A 37 -3.85 -3.54 10.40
CA ASP A 37 -5.19 -3.46 11.02
C ASP A 37 -5.64 -4.89 11.41
N GLY A 38 -5.39 -5.25 12.67
CA GLY A 38 -5.40 -6.63 13.13
C GLY A 38 -4.28 -7.43 12.43
N THR A 39 -4.57 -8.07 11.32
CA THR A 39 -3.61 -8.85 10.51
C THR A 39 -3.63 -8.44 9.04
N VAL A 40 -4.31 -7.34 8.71
CA VAL A 40 -4.50 -6.83 7.35
C VAL A 40 -3.47 -5.74 7.06
N PRO A 41 -2.60 -5.90 6.06
CA PRO A 41 -1.66 -4.85 5.66
C PRO A 41 -2.42 -3.60 5.21
N THR A 42 -2.11 -2.47 5.83
CA THR A 42 -2.82 -1.20 5.63
C THR A 42 -1.81 -0.05 5.59
N TYR A 43 -2.04 0.92 4.73
CA TYR A 43 -1.21 2.13 4.66
C TYR A 43 -2.05 3.39 4.60
N SER A 44 -1.46 4.50 4.95
CA SER A 44 -2.03 5.83 4.75
C SER A 44 -0.96 6.83 4.33
N VAL A 45 -1.38 7.93 3.70
CA VAL A 45 -0.46 8.98 3.24
C VAL A 45 -0.95 10.34 3.69
N THR A 46 -0.05 11.13 4.24
CA THR A 46 -0.28 12.54 4.57
C THR A 46 0.70 13.45 3.83
N TYR A 47 0.28 14.66 3.51
CA TYR A 47 1.10 15.74 2.99
C TYR A 47 0.93 16.97 3.87
N GLN A 48 2.04 17.46 4.43
CA GLN A 48 2.03 18.60 5.37
C GLN A 48 1.00 18.43 6.49
N GLY A 49 0.89 17.21 7.04
CA GLY A 49 -0.07 16.87 8.10
C GLY A 49 -1.52 16.67 7.66
N LYS A 50 -1.85 16.92 6.37
CA LYS A 50 -3.19 16.65 5.83
C LYS A 50 -3.26 15.26 5.23
N THR A 51 -4.28 14.49 5.57
CA THR A 51 -4.52 13.17 4.97
C THR A 51 -4.83 13.31 3.48
N ILE A 52 -4.10 12.57 2.65
CA ILE A 52 -4.32 12.44 1.19
C ILE A 52 -4.95 11.11 0.89
N ILE A 53 -4.37 10.02 1.44
CA ILE A 53 -4.93 8.67 1.36
C ILE A 53 -5.24 8.23 2.79
N LYS A 54 -6.52 7.92 3.03
CA LYS A 54 -7.00 7.35 4.30
C LYS A 54 -6.47 5.91 4.45
N PRO A 55 -6.56 5.27 5.64
CA PRO A 55 -6.19 3.87 5.80
C PRO A 55 -6.78 3.01 4.67
N SER A 56 -5.90 2.38 3.91
CA SER A 56 -6.16 1.65 2.66
C SER A 56 -5.50 0.29 2.72
N ARG A 57 -6.23 -0.76 2.38
CA ARG A 57 -5.76 -2.14 2.46
C ARG A 57 -4.87 -2.50 1.28
N LEU A 58 -3.97 -3.44 1.53
CA LEU A 58 -3.02 -3.96 0.56
C LEU A 58 -3.19 -5.48 0.43
N GLY A 59 -2.91 -6.02 -0.76
CA GLY A 59 -2.80 -7.45 -0.98
C GLY A 59 -3.35 -7.94 -2.29
N TYR A 60 -3.38 -9.26 -2.42
CA TYR A 60 -3.78 -9.97 -3.64
C TYR A 60 -4.77 -11.09 -3.35
N GLN A 61 -5.73 -11.24 -4.26
CA GLN A 61 -6.53 -12.46 -4.38
C GLN A 61 -5.85 -13.43 -5.34
N LEU A 62 -5.72 -14.68 -4.92
CA LEU A 62 -5.11 -15.74 -5.74
C LEU A 62 -6.17 -16.52 -6.54
N ALA A 63 -5.80 -16.99 -7.74
CA ALA A 63 -6.75 -17.68 -8.63
C ALA A 63 -7.06 -19.11 -8.19
N LYS A 64 -6.06 -19.88 -7.76
CA LYS A 64 -6.20 -21.28 -7.33
C LYS A 64 -5.10 -21.68 -6.34
N GLY A 65 -5.44 -22.61 -5.44
CA GLY A 65 -4.49 -23.42 -4.69
C GLY A 65 -3.77 -22.76 -3.51
N GLY A 66 -4.10 -21.52 -3.15
CA GLY A 66 -3.49 -20.84 -2.03
C GLY A 66 -4.49 -19.98 -1.25
N LYS A 67 -4.15 -19.66 -0.02
CA LYS A 67 -4.87 -18.66 0.75
C LYS A 67 -4.55 -17.27 0.18
N ASP A 68 -5.58 -16.45 -0.01
CA ASP A 68 -5.42 -15.06 -0.46
C ASP A 68 -4.43 -14.28 0.41
N LEU A 69 -3.65 -13.43 -0.21
CA LEU A 69 -2.66 -12.57 0.45
C LEU A 69 -3.30 -11.24 0.87
N LEU A 70 -4.41 -11.31 1.61
CA LEU A 70 -5.22 -10.15 2.02
C LEU A 70 -5.16 -9.91 3.54
N SER A 71 -4.86 -10.95 4.33
CA SER A 71 -4.87 -10.90 5.79
C SER A 71 -4.02 -12.01 6.39
N ASP A 72 -4.04 -12.09 7.72
CA ASP A 72 -3.32 -13.11 8.49
C ASP A 72 -1.80 -12.91 8.47
N PHE A 73 -1.36 -11.66 8.35
CA PHE A 73 0.04 -11.29 8.32
C PHE A 73 0.58 -10.88 9.70
N SER A 74 1.87 -11.13 9.86
CA SER A 74 2.72 -10.52 10.87
C SER A 74 3.89 -9.82 10.17
N VAL A 75 4.32 -8.67 10.70
CA VAL A 75 5.57 -8.04 10.28
C VAL A 75 6.73 -8.84 10.88
N ILE A 76 7.63 -9.33 10.04
CA ILE A 76 8.81 -10.09 10.49
C ILE A 76 10.09 -9.26 10.43
N ASN A 77 10.09 -8.18 9.63
CA ASN A 77 11.21 -7.27 9.55
C ASN A 77 10.80 -5.95 8.88
N GLU A 78 11.52 -4.88 9.21
CA GLU A 78 11.42 -3.58 8.57
C GLU A 78 12.82 -3.03 8.33
N LYS A 79 13.03 -2.44 7.14
CA LYS A 79 14.30 -1.81 6.77
C LYS A 79 14.02 -0.46 6.14
N THR A 80 14.75 0.54 6.57
CA THR A 80 14.71 1.88 5.97
C THR A 80 16.09 2.25 5.41
N SER A 81 16.09 3.03 4.33
CA SER A 81 17.30 3.59 3.75
C SER A 81 17.01 4.89 3.01
N THR A 82 18.04 5.65 2.70
CA THR A 82 17.95 6.86 1.87
C THR A 82 18.77 6.65 0.61
N PHE A 83 18.25 7.10 -0.53
CA PHE A 83 18.94 7.06 -1.80
C PHE A 83 18.99 8.48 -2.40
N ASP A 84 20.15 8.89 -2.90
CA ASP A 84 20.36 10.18 -3.54
C ASP A 84 21.40 10.04 -4.66
N GLU A 85 20.95 10.13 -5.88
CA GLU A 85 21.79 10.02 -7.08
C GLU A 85 21.30 11.03 -8.12
N THR A 86 22.24 11.59 -8.86
CA THR A 86 21.93 12.43 -10.03
C THR A 86 22.52 11.79 -11.28
N TRP A 87 21.69 11.56 -12.28
CA TRP A 87 22.10 10.98 -13.54
C TRP A 87 21.78 11.90 -14.74
N THR A 88 22.51 11.74 -15.81
CA THR A 88 22.32 12.49 -17.05
C THR A 88 21.69 11.58 -18.09
N PRO A 89 20.45 11.85 -18.53
CA PRO A 89 19.83 11.09 -19.61
C PRO A 89 20.55 11.33 -20.95
N VAL A 90 20.52 10.33 -21.83
CA VAL A 90 21.12 10.44 -23.17
C VAL A 90 20.39 11.50 -24.00
N TRP A 91 19.09 11.64 -23.82
CA TRP A 91 18.22 12.64 -24.46
C TRP A 91 17.01 12.91 -23.55
N GLY A 92 16.30 14.02 -23.76
CA GLY A 92 15.14 14.43 -22.98
C GLY A 92 15.17 15.93 -22.67
N GLU A 93 14.12 16.41 -22.01
CA GLU A 93 13.95 17.82 -21.66
C GLU A 93 14.90 18.28 -20.54
N ASN A 94 15.26 17.36 -19.64
CA ASN A 94 16.10 17.67 -18.49
C ASN A 94 17.53 17.19 -18.71
N LYS A 95 18.50 18.09 -18.51
CA LYS A 95 19.92 17.76 -18.59
C LYS A 95 20.39 16.82 -17.48
N SER A 96 19.77 16.90 -16.32
CA SER A 96 20.08 16.06 -15.18
C SER A 96 18.81 15.75 -14.40
N ILE A 97 18.71 14.52 -13.89
CA ILE A 97 17.57 14.06 -13.09
C ILE A 97 18.11 13.57 -11.75
N ARG A 98 17.64 14.19 -10.67
CA ARG A 98 17.95 13.72 -9.31
C ARG A 98 16.94 12.66 -8.90
N ASN A 99 17.42 11.50 -8.49
CA ASN A 99 16.64 10.42 -7.90
C ASN A 99 16.92 10.39 -6.40
N HIS A 100 16.08 11.08 -5.61
CA HIS A 100 16.26 11.27 -4.18
C HIS A 100 15.00 10.86 -3.43
N TYR A 101 15.09 9.83 -2.61
CA TYR A 101 13.97 9.29 -1.85
C TYR A 101 14.42 8.60 -0.56
N ASN A 102 13.50 8.45 0.35
CA ASN A 102 13.60 7.50 1.45
C ASN A 102 12.84 6.22 1.08
N ASP A 103 13.44 5.06 1.40
CA ASP A 103 12.94 3.72 1.07
C ASP A 103 12.59 2.98 2.36
N MET A 104 11.42 2.35 2.41
CA MET A 104 11.01 1.47 3.49
C MET A 104 10.55 0.14 2.91
N LEU A 105 11.17 -0.95 3.36
CA LEU A 105 10.79 -2.31 3.05
C LEU A 105 10.17 -2.96 4.28
N VAL A 106 8.92 -3.36 4.20
CA VAL A 106 8.22 -4.13 5.22
C VAL A 106 8.12 -5.58 4.76
N GLU A 107 8.72 -6.50 5.51
CA GLU A 107 8.69 -7.93 5.23
C GLU A 107 7.57 -8.59 6.03
N LEU A 108 6.63 -9.22 5.34
CA LEU A 108 5.45 -9.85 5.91
C LEU A 108 5.49 -11.36 5.76
N LYS A 109 5.03 -12.07 6.79
CA LYS A 109 4.76 -13.50 6.75
C LYS A 109 3.30 -13.75 7.08
N GLN A 110 2.61 -14.58 6.27
CA GLN A 110 1.27 -15.04 6.56
C GLN A 110 1.31 -16.14 7.62
N ASN A 111 0.55 -15.99 8.71
CA ASN A 111 0.70 -16.83 9.92
C ASN A 111 0.26 -18.27 9.72
N SER A 112 -0.85 -18.51 9.00
CA SER A 112 -1.41 -19.85 8.78
C SER A 112 -0.80 -20.59 7.58
N THR A 113 0.05 -19.92 6.82
CA THR A 113 0.77 -20.51 5.67
C THR A 113 2.25 -20.18 5.80
N ASP A 114 3.09 -20.77 4.95
CA ASP A 114 4.49 -20.36 4.82
C ASP A 114 4.67 -19.40 3.63
N SER A 115 3.74 -18.45 3.50
CA SER A 115 3.73 -17.45 2.41
C SER A 115 4.33 -16.14 2.89
N TYR A 116 5.09 -15.50 2.02
CA TYR A 116 5.76 -14.23 2.29
C TYR A 116 5.38 -13.19 1.23
N MET A 117 5.17 -11.98 1.67
CA MET A 117 4.92 -10.81 0.81
C MET A 117 5.63 -9.61 1.41
N ASN A 118 6.42 -8.91 0.64
CA ASN A 118 7.01 -7.67 1.09
C ASN A 118 6.28 -6.49 0.46
N VAL A 119 6.20 -5.40 1.19
CA VAL A 119 5.71 -4.12 0.69
C VAL A 119 6.84 -3.11 0.78
N ARG A 120 7.15 -2.49 -0.35
CA ARG A 120 8.18 -1.45 -0.42
C ARG A 120 7.54 -0.10 -0.74
N PHE A 121 7.89 0.90 0.05
CA PHE A 121 7.54 2.29 -0.21
C PHE A 121 8.79 3.08 -0.55
N ARG A 122 8.71 3.92 -1.58
CA ARG A 122 9.67 4.97 -1.87
C ARG A 122 8.98 6.30 -1.78
N VAL A 123 9.47 7.15 -0.90
CA VAL A 123 8.84 8.45 -0.62
C VAL A 123 9.78 9.53 -1.11
N TYR A 124 9.36 10.20 -2.19
CA TYR A 124 10.00 11.34 -2.81
C TYR A 124 9.42 12.63 -2.25
N ASP A 125 10.03 13.78 -2.57
CA ASP A 125 9.53 15.09 -2.15
C ASP A 125 8.22 15.47 -2.88
N ASP A 126 7.93 14.83 -4.00
CA ASP A 126 6.78 15.07 -4.88
C ASP A 126 5.83 13.87 -5.03
N GLY A 127 6.11 12.75 -4.38
CA GLY A 127 5.26 11.58 -4.52
C GLY A 127 5.66 10.35 -3.72
N VAL A 128 4.82 9.32 -3.84
CA VAL A 128 5.01 8.01 -3.21
C VAL A 128 4.91 6.92 -4.25
N GLY A 129 5.91 6.04 -4.30
CA GLY A 129 5.87 4.78 -5.03
C GLY A 129 5.61 3.62 -4.06
N LEU A 130 4.74 2.69 -4.46
CA LEU A 130 4.45 1.45 -3.75
C LEU A 130 4.73 0.27 -4.67
N ARG A 131 5.35 -0.79 -4.13
CA ARG A 131 5.60 -2.02 -4.84
C ARG A 131 5.49 -3.22 -3.90
N TYR A 132 4.90 -4.31 -4.40
CA TYR A 132 5.00 -5.62 -3.75
C TYR A 132 6.22 -6.38 -4.27
N GLU A 133 6.81 -7.16 -3.38
CA GLU A 133 7.90 -8.07 -3.69
C GLU A 133 7.59 -9.45 -3.11
N PHE A 134 7.76 -10.48 -3.92
CA PHE A 134 7.53 -11.87 -3.50
C PHE A 134 8.88 -12.56 -3.40
N PRO A 135 9.42 -12.72 -2.18
CA PRO A 135 10.70 -13.39 -1.99
C PRO A 135 10.55 -14.87 -2.35
N GLN A 136 11.57 -15.42 -3.02
CA GLN A 136 11.62 -16.85 -3.38
C GLN A 136 11.91 -17.70 -2.13
N LYS A 137 10.96 -17.74 -1.21
CA LYS A 137 11.01 -18.56 0.02
C LYS A 137 9.60 -18.98 0.42
N GLY A 138 9.51 -20.06 1.20
CA GLY A 138 8.24 -20.57 1.68
C GLY A 138 7.42 -21.26 0.58
N SER A 139 6.11 -21.18 0.68
CA SER A 139 5.16 -21.92 -0.17
C SER A 139 4.80 -21.22 -1.48
N LEU A 140 5.11 -19.92 -1.66
CA LEU A 140 4.77 -19.14 -2.85
C LEU A 140 5.88 -19.17 -3.91
N ASN A 141 6.12 -20.33 -4.52
CA ASN A 141 7.09 -20.43 -5.63
C ASN A 141 6.44 -20.14 -7.00
N TYR A 142 5.22 -20.65 -7.21
CA TYR A 142 4.41 -20.39 -8.40
C TYR A 142 2.97 -20.17 -7.97
N PHE A 143 2.41 -19.02 -8.33
CA PHE A 143 1.03 -18.67 -8.02
C PHE A 143 0.45 -17.79 -9.13
N THR A 144 -0.86 -17.82 -9.27
CA THR A 144 -1.58 -16.96 -10.22
C THR A 144 -2.38 -15.93 -9.44
N ILE A 145 -2.11 -14.67 -9.71
CA ILE A 145 -2.89 -13.55 -9.17
C ILE A 145 -4.21 -13.51 -9.95
N LYS A 146 -5.33 -13.54 -9.22
CA LYS A 146 -6.65 -13.30 -9.77
C LYS A 146 -6.94 -11.82 -9.83
N GLU A 147 -6.64 -11.11 -8.74
CA GLU A 147 -6.94 -9.70 -8.60
C GLU A 147 -5.99 -9.03 -7.61
N GLU A 148 -5.49 -7.85 -7.95
CA GLU A 148 -4.84 -6.95 -7.01
C GLU A 148 -5.91 -6.17 -6.24
N ARG A 149 -5.79 -6.15 -4.91
CA ARG A 149 -6.74 -5.51 -3.99
C ARG A 149 -6.14 -4.29 -3.30
N THR A 150 -5.20 -3.62 -3.95
CA THR A 150 -4.64 -2.36 -3.45
C THR A 150 -5.71 -1.27 -3.43
N GLU A 151 -5.98 -0.75 -2.25
CA GLU A 151 -6.93 0.34 -2.07
C GLU A 151 -6.24 1.71 -2.10
N PHE A 152 -6.97 2.72 -2.60
CA PHE A 152 -6.62 4.13 -2.55
C PHE A 152 -7.84 4.89 -2.00
N ALA A 153 -8.05 4.82 -0.68
CA ALA A 153 -9.19 5.44 -0.01
C ALA A 153 -9.03 6.97 0.05
N MET A 154 -9.47 7.65 -0.98
CA MET A 154 -9.37 9.10 -1.12
C MET A 154 -10.20 9.84 -0.07
N THR A 155 -9.82 11.08 0.26
CA THR A 155 -10.46 11.88 1.32
C THR A 155 -11.81 12.45 0.91
N GLY A 156 -12.16 12.42 -0.37
CA GLY A 156 -13.44 12.90 -0.88
C GLY A 156 -13.70 12.46 -2.32
N ASP A 157 -14.83 12.87 -2.84
CA ASP A 157 -15.23 12.64 -4.25
C ASP A 157 -14.55 13.69 -5.16
N HIS A 158 -13.23 13.49 -5.35
CA HIS A 158 -12.40 14.41 -6.12
C HIS A 158 -12.68 14.35 -7.61
N THR A 159 -12.27 15.39 -8.32
CA THR A 159 -12.27 15.38 -9.79
C THR A 159 -11.21 14.43 -10.30
N ALA A 160 -11.60 13.55 -11.21
CA ALA A 160 -10.74 12.60 -11.89
C ALA A 160 -10.70 12.90 -13.40
N TRP A 161 -9.53 12.72 -13.98
CA TRP A 161 -9.32 12.71 -15.44
C TRP A 161 -8.92 11.28 -15.79
N TRP A 162 -9.70 10.63 -16.63
CA TRP A 162 -9.53 9.22 -16.91
C TRP A 162 -9.87 8.87 -18.35
N ILE A 163 -9.33 7.76 -18.82
CA ILE A 163 -9.68 7.13 -20.09
C ILE A 163 -10.13 5.70 -19.81
N PRO A 164 -10.95 5.07 -20.68
CA PRO A 164 -11.23 3.64 -20.61
C PRO A 164 -9.91 2.84 -20.71
N GLY A 165 -9.83 1.73 -19.98
CA GLY A 165 -8.79 0.74 -20.23
C GLY A 165 -9.11 0.01 -21.53
N ASP A 166 -8.20 0.00 -22.48
CA ASP A 166 -8.31 -0.73 -23.73
C ASP A 166 -7.04 -1.53 -23.97
N TYR A 167 -7.19 -2.73 -24.54
CA TYR A 167 -6.07 -3.59 -24.85
C TYR A 167 -5.26 -3.09 -26.06
N ASP A 168 -5.94 -2.49 -27.02
CA ASP A 168 -5.37 -2.14 -28.32
C ASP A 168 -4.90 -0.69 -28.42
N THR A 169 -5.42 0.23 -27.60
CA THR A 169 -5.08 1.65 -27.66
C THR A 169 -5.16 2.37 -26.32
N GLN A 170 -4.30 3.38 -26.14
CA GLN A 170 -4.32 4.33 -25.03
C GLN A 170 -4.69 5.75 -25.51
N GLU A 171 -5.10 5.90 -26.77
CA GLU A 171 -5.28 7.19 -27.45
C GLU A 171 -6.74 7.70 -27.37
N TYR A 172 -7.37 7.54 -26.21
CA TYR A 172 -8.68 8.10 -25.95
C TYR A 172 -8.60 9.54 -25.45
N GLU A 173 -9.62 10.34 -25.75
CA GLU A 173 -9.79 11.63 -25.11
C GLU A 173 -10.06 11.46 -23.61
N TYR A 174 -9.45 12.32 -22.80
CA TYR A 174 -9.66 12.29 -21.36
C TYR A 174 -11.07 12.71 -20.99
N THR A 175 -11.73 11.89 -20.20
CA THR A 175 -13.03 12.20 -19.60
C THR A 175 -12.80 12.80 -18.21
N LYS A 176 -13.47 13.92 -17.92
CA LYS A 176 -13.43 14.59 -16.62
C LYS A 176 -14.72 14.31 -15.85
N THR A 177 -14.63 13.61 -14.72
CA THR A 177 -15.77 13.34 -13.83
C THR A 177 -15.37 13.49 -12.36
N ARG A 178 -16.31 13.30 -11.46
CA ARG A 178 -16.01 12.93 -10.08
C ARG A 178 -15.57 11.47 -10.02
N LEU A 179 -14.82 11.07 -8.98
CA LEU A 179 -14.41 9.67 -8.78
C LEU A 179 -15.62 8.73 -8.79
N SER A 180 -16.72 9.12 -8.13
CA SER A 180 -17.98 8.36 -8.13
C SER A 180 -18.66 8.24 -9.51
N GLY A 181 -18.26 9.06 -10.46
CA GLY A 181 -18.78 9.05 -11.84
C GLY A 181 -17.97 8.14 -12.79
N ILE A 182 -16.87 7.56 -12.35
CA ILE A 182 -16.11 6.58 -13.13
C ILE A 182 -16.93 5.29 -13.19
N ARG A 183 -17.23 4.83 -14.40
CA ARG A 183 -18.05 3.63 -14.62
C ARG A 183 -17.16 2.41 -14.88
N PRO A 184 -17.09 1.42 -13.97
CA PRO A 184 -16.30 0.20 -14.19
C PRO A 184 -16.81 -0.66 -15.35
N ALA A 185 -18.08 -0.50 -15.74
CA ALA A 185 -18.76 -1.35 -16.72
C ALA A 185 -18.27 -1.20 -18.17
N LEU A 186 -17.45 -0.20 -18.49
CA LEU A 186 -16.85 -0.09 -19.83
C LEU A 186 -15.74 -1.14 -20.06
N HIS A 187 -15.24 -1.79 -19.02
CA HIS A 187 -14.27 -2.89 -19.14
C HIS A 187 -14.91 -4.25 -19.46
N ALA A 188 -16.20 -4.44 -19.20
CA ALA A 188 -16.87 -5.71 -19.40
C ALA A 188 -17.29 -5.98 -20.86
N ALA A 189 -17.26 -4.96 -21.72
CA ALA A 189 -17.72 -5.09 -23.11
C ALA A 189 -16.64 -5.57 -24.09
N VAL A 190 -15.41 -5.74 -23.67
CA VAL A 190 -14.27 -6.10 -24.54
C VAL A 190 -13.74 -7.52 -24.31
N SER A 191 -14.34 -8.29 -23.40
CA SER A 191 -13.97 -9.69 -23.13
C SER A 191 -15.02 -10.70 -23.57
N SER A 192 -15.55 -10.58 -24.79
CA SER A 192 -16.38 -11.64 -25.41
C SER A 192 -15.75 -12.12 -26.71
#